data_1e83173f2df95ac65a17e77ba6b2afab
#
_entry.id   1e83173f2df95ac65a17e77ba6b2afab
#
_cell.length_a   1.000
_cell.length_b   1.000
_cell.length_c   1.000
_cell.angle_alpha   90.00
_cell.angle_beta   90.00
_cell.angle_gamma   90.00
#
_symmetry.space_group_name_H-M   'P 1'
#
loop_
_entity.id
_entity.type
_entity.pdbx_description
1 polymer ?
#
loop_
_entity_poly.entity_id
_entity_poly.type
_entity_poly.pdbx_seq_one_letter_code
_entity_poly.pdbx_strand_id
1 'polypeptide(L)'
;MTTCVKDHACLFGDVEQGEMILNEYGHVVTKCWYDLTNHYAGITIDAFIVMPNHMHCIIVINNDVGAGLNNTVGAGFKPAPTDKRHGLSEIVRAFKTFSSRYINQIRNTLGMPVWQRNYYEHVIRTEKELQSIREYIVNNPIQWELDVENPQNMKDVGAGLKPASTKLKNA
;
A
#
# COMPACT_ATOMS: atom_id res chain seq x y z
N MET A 1 3.50 1.94 -4.80
CA MET A 1 3.03 2.75 -3.66
C MET A 1 3.73 2.30 -2.39
N THR A 2 4.06 3.26 -1.49
CA THR A 2 4.61 2.96 -0.16
C THR A 2 3.78 3.70 0.90
N THR A 3 3.47 3.04 2.01
CA THR A 3 2.81 3.66 3.17
C THR A 3 3.48 3.21 4.46
N CYS A 4 3.79 4.17 5.34
CA CYS A 4 4.54 3.94 6.57
C CYS A 4 3.65 4.01 7.81
N VAL A 5 4.04 3.28 8.85
CA VAL A 5 3.46 3.39 10.18
C VAL A 5 3.80 4.76 10.76
N LYS A 6 2.89 5.29 11.57
CA LYS A 6 3.13 6.54 12.28
C LYS A 6 4.40 6.45 13.12
N ASP A 7 5.21 7.50 13.03
CA ASP A 7 6.47 7.64 13.75
C ASP A 7 7.49 6.49 13.47
N HIS A 8 7.33 5.82 12.32
CA HIS A 8 8.16 4.67 11.87
C HIS A 8 8.27 3.53 12.88
N ALA A 9 7.26 3.36 13.75
CA ALA A 9 7.25 2.30 14.73
C ALA A 9 7.19 0.92 14.05
N CYS A 10 8.07 -0.01 14.42
CA CYS A 10 8.04 -1.40 13.97
C CYS A 10 6.85 -2.12 14.61
N LEU A 11 5.70 -2.07 13.93
CA LEU A 11 4.42 -2.55 14.45
C LEU A 11 4.01 -3.91 13.88
N PHE A 12 4.51 -4.29 12.71
CA PHE A 12 3.96 -5.41 11.94
C PHE A 12 4.75 -6.71 12.05
N GLY A 13 5.85 -6.71 12.77
CA GLY A 13 6.75 -7.85 12.95
C GLY A 13 8.21 -7.45 12.84
N ASP A 14 9.06 -8.44 12.61
CA ASP A 14 10.50 -8.28 12.55
C ASP A 14 11.07 -8.97 11.30
N VAL A 15 12.28 -8.59 10.90
CA VAL A 15 13.02 -9.28 9.84
C VAL A 15 14.06 -10.18 10.49
N GLU A 16 13.98 -11.47 10.21
CA GLU A 16 14.91 -12.48 10.68
C GLU A 16 15.55 -13.20 9.50
N GLN A 17 16.88 -13.21 9.43
CA GLN A 17 17.65 -13.86 8.36
C GLN A 17 17.25 -13.44 6.94
N GLY A 18 16.82 -12.18 6.76
CA GLY A 18 16.37 -11.65 5.48
C GLY A 18 14.93 -12.01 5.09
N GLU A 19 14.16 -12.57 6.00
CA GLU A 19 12.73 -12.87 5.83
C GLU A 19 11.89 -12.06 6.78
N MET A 20 10.74 -11.56 6.32
CA MET A 20 9.79 -10.83 7.15
C MET A 20 8.91 -11.79 7.93
N ILE A 21 9.02 -11.76 9.27
CA ILE A 21 8.18 -12.53 10.18
C ILE A 21 7.06 -11.62 10.70
N LEU A 22 5.86 -11.83 10.17
CA LEU A 22 4.69 -11.04 10.54
C LEU A 22 4.15 -11.44 11.92
N ASN A 23 3.84 -10.43 12.72
CA ASN A 23 3.01 -10.62 13.91
C ASN A 23 1.51 -10.51 13.58
N GLU A 24 0.64 -10.54 14.59
CA GLU A 24 -0.82 -10.46 14.40
C GLU A 24 -1.26 -9.20 13.65
N TYR A 25 -0.59 -8.06 13.86
CA TYR A 25 -0.93 -6.80 13.17
C TYR A 25 -0.50 -6.83 11.70
N GLY A 26 0.65 -7.42 11.40
CA GLY A 26 1.11 -7.64 10.04
C GLY A 26 0.16 -8.55 9.25
N HIS A 27 -0.36 -9.60 9.88
CA HIS A 27 -1.39 -10.45 9.29
C HIS A 27 -2.71 -9.70 9.04
N VAL A 28 -3.12 -8.80 9.95
CA VAL A 28 -4.27 -7.91 9.71
C VAL A 28 -4.06 -7.03 8.50
N VAL A 29 -2.88 -6.42 8.37
CA VAL A 29 -2.53 -5.58 7.20
C VAL A 29 -2.64 -6.38 5.90
N THR A 30 -2.04 -7.57 5.87
CA THR A 30 -2.09 -8.48 4.72
C THR A 30 -3.53 -8.83 4.32
N LYS A 31 -4.34 -9.23 5.31
CA LYS A 31 -5.76 -9.56 5.09
C LYS A 31 -6.55 -8.37 4.55
N CYS A 32 -6.41 -7.20 5.17
CA CYS A 32 -7.10 -5.99 4.71
C CYS A 32 -6.67 -5.56 3.31
N TRP A 33 -5.41 -5.82 2.93
CA TRP A 33 -4.92 -5.50 1.59
C TRP A 33 -5.56 -6.39 0.53
N TYR A 34 -5.60 -7.70 0.74
CA TYR A 34 -6.26 -8.62 -0.18
C TYR A 34 -7.78 -8.41 -0.26
N ASP A 35 -8.42 -8.03 0.86
CA ASP A 35 -9.86 -7.81 0.92
C ASP A 35 -10.33 -6.61 0.06
N LEU A 36 -9.41 -5.70 -0.30
CA LEU A 36 -9.74 -4.60 -1.22
C LEU A 36 -10.31 -5.08 -2.55
N THR A 37 -9.85 -6.19 -3.09
CA THR A 37 -10.35 -6.74 -4.36
C THR A 37 -11.81 -7.20 -4.29
N ASN A 38 -12.31 -7.48 -3.10
CA ASN A 38 -13.71 -7.83 -2.86
C ASN A 38 -14.62 -6.58 -2.84
N HIS A 39 -14.05 -5.41 -2.55
CA HIS A 39 -14.80 -4.16 -2.38
C HIS A 39 -14.67 -3.20 -3.56
N TYR A 40 -13.60 -3.33 -4.33
CA TYR A 40 -13.31 -2.45 -5.46
C TYR A 40 -13.20 -3.26 -6.75
N ALA A 41 -14.25 -3.26 -7.55
CA ALA A 41 -14.19 -3.83 -8.88
C ALA A 41 -13.16 -3.08 -9.74
N GLY A 42 -12.43 -3.81 -10.57
CA GLY A 42 -11.45 -3.21 -11.47
C GLY A 42 -10.09 -2.92 -10.84
N ILE A 43 -9.80 -3.40 -9.64
CA ILE A 43 -8.44 -3.41 -9.12
C ILE A 43 -7.84 -4.81 -9.12
N THR A 44 -6.53 -4.87 -9.33
CA THR A 44 -5.74 -6.10 -9.19
C THR A 44 -4.52 -5.78 -8.33
N ILE A 45 -4.23 -6.64 -7.38
CA ILE A 45 -3.00 -6.59 -6.59
C ILE A 45 -1.95 -7.39 -7.36
N ASP A 46 -0.84 -6.73 -7.69
CA ASP A 46 0.28 -7.36 -8.39
C ASP A 46 1.30 -7.89 -7.37
N ALA A 47 2.13 -7.02 -6.84
CA ALA A 47 3.11 -7.37 -5.83
C ALA A 47 2.91 -6.51 -4.57
N PHE A 48 3.15 -7.11 -3.40
CA PHE A 48 3.21 -6.35 -2.16
C PHE A 48 4.06 -7.06 -1.11
N ILE A 49 4.55 -6.30 -0.17
CA ILE A 49 5.21 -6.79 1.02
C ILE A 49 4.88 -5.90 2.21
N VAL A 50 4.67 -6.52 3.36
CA VAL A 50 4.58 -5.83 4.65
C VAL A 50 5.94 -5.93 5.32
N MET A 51 6.53 -4.79 5.68
CA MET A 51 7.78 -4.64 6.40
C MET A 51 7.50 -4.26 7.86
N PRO A 52 8.47 -4.27 8.77
CA PRO A 52 8.20 -3.99 10.17
C PRO A 52 7.42 -2.69 10.43
N ASN A 53 7.66 -1.64 9.68
CA ASN A 53 7.05 -0.31 9.88
C ASN A 53 6.46 0.34 8.62
N HIS A 54 6.40 -0.37 7.51
CA HIS A 54 5.82 0.12 6.27
C HIS A 54 5.34 -1.02 5.38
N MET A 55 4.73 -0.69 4.25
CA MET A 55 4.45 -1.66 3.19
C MET A 55 4.72 -1.06 1.82
N HIS A 56 5.21 -1.90 0.92
CA HIS A 56 5.29 -1.61 -0.51
C HIS A 56 4.25 -2.42 -1.27
N CYS A 57 3.68 -1.84 -2.31
CA CYS A 57 2.74 -2.57 -3.16
C CYS A 57 2.64 -1.99 -4.58
N ILE A 58 2.24 -2.85 -5.49
CA ILE A 58 1.80 -2.51 -6.83
C ILE A 58 0.31 -2.84 -6.92
N ILE A 59 -0.49 -1.85 -7.30
CA ILE A 59 -1.91 -2.00 -7.57
C ILE A 59 -2.19 -1.58 -9.00
N VAL A 60 -2.90 -2.42 -9.74
CA VAL A 60 -3.37 -2.12 -11.08
C VAL A 60 -4.82 -1.68 -10.98
N ILE A 61 -5.14 -0.53 -11.55
CA ILE A 61 -6.50 0.01 -11.62
C ILE A 61 -6.94 -0.07 -13.07
N ASN A 62 -7.86 -1.02 -13.36
CA ASN A 62 -8.41 -1.21 -14.69
C ASN A 62 -9.59 -0.24 -14.87
N ASN A 63 -9.46 0.67 -15.81
CA ASN A 63 -10.50 1.64 -16.13
C ASN A 63 -11.64 1.07 -16.99
N ASP A 64 -11.50 -0.19 -17.46
CA ASP A 64 -12.40 -0.79 -18.44
C ASP A 64 -13.57 -1.59 -17.83
N VAL A 65 -13.74 -1.58 -16.51
CA VAL A 65 -14.87 -2.24 -15.85
C VAL A 65 -16.12 -1.38 -15.98
N GLY A 66 -16.66 -1.29 -17.18
CA GLY A 66 -17.85 -0.49 -17.47
C GLY A 66 -18.32 -0.58 -18.93
N ALA A 67 -17.52 -1.18 -19.82
CA ALA A 67 -17.87 -1.40 -21.21
C ALA A 67 -18.43 -2.82 -21.48
N GLY A 68 -19.07 -3.44 -20.49
CA GLY A 68 -19.75 -4.73 -20.62
C GLY A 68 -21.18 -4.54 -21.11
N LEU A 69 -21.38 -4.62 -22.45
CA LEU A 69 -22.58 -5.12 -23.16
C LEU A 69 -23.91 -5.14 -22.35
N ASN A 70 -24.64 -4.04 -22.38
CA ASN A 70 -26.07 -4.10 -22.26
C ASN A 70 -26.73 -3.34 -23.41
N ASN A 71 -26.72 -3.97 -24.60
CA ASN A 71 -27.73 -3.72 -25.60
C ASN A 71 -29.02 -4.40 -25.14
N THR A 72 -29.82 -3.68 -24.38
CA THR A 72 -31.26 -3.94 -24.28
C THR A 72 -31.95 -2.60 -24.39
N VAL A 73 -32.57 -2.44 -25.57
CA VAL A 73 -33.50 -1.40 -25.92
C VAL A 73 -34.68 -1.49 -24.94
N GLY A 74 -34.83 -0.48 -24.10
CA GLY A 74 -35.96 -0.36 -23.19
C GLY A 74 -36.07 1.08 -22.72
N ALA A 75 -37.03 1.83 -23.30
CA ALA A 75 -37.37 3.18 -22.91
C ALA A 75 -37.83 3.23 -21.44
N GLY A 76 -37.03 3.83 -20.59
CA GLY A 76 -37.42 4.12 -19.22
C GLY A 76 -36.29 4.95 -18.58
N PHE A 77 -36.59 6.16 -18.16
CA PHE A 77 -35.69 7.05 -17.42
C PHE A 77 -35.26 6.37 -16.11
N LYS A 78 -34.20 5.57 -16.15
CA LYS A 78 -33.40 5.26 -14.97
C LYS A 78 -32.15 6.10 -15.03
N PRO A 79 -31.78 6.81 -13.94
CA PRO A 79 -30.47 7.48 -13.92
C PRO A 79 -29.42 6.39 -14.17
N ALA A 80 -28.52 6.64 -15.11
CA ALA A 80 -27.41 5.74 -15.40
C ALA A 80 -26.69 5.43 -14.09
N PRO A 81 -26.31 4.15 -13.81
CA PRO A 81 -25.44 3.87 -12.70
C PRO A 81 -24.17 4.69 -12.94
N THR A 82 -23.90 5.63 -12.06
CA THR A 82 -22.64 6.30 -11.99
C THR A 82 -21.61 5.22 -11.66
N ASP A 83 -20.90 4.75 -12.67
CA ASP A 83 -19.70 3.95 -12.53
C ASP A 83 -18.72 4.78 -11.68
N LYS A 84 -18.79 4.58 -10.37
CA LYS A 84 -17.87 5.24 -9.44
C LYS A 84 -16.50 4.62 -9.66
N ARG A 85 -15.72 5.28 -10.50
CA ARG A 85 -14.30 4.98 -10.65
C ARG A 85 -13.63 5.33 -9.33
N HIS A 86 -13.19 4.33 -8.61
CA HIS A 86 -12.48 4.51 -7.37
C HIS A 86 -11.02 4.87 -7.66
N GLY A 87 -10.61 6.08 -7.26
CA GLY A 87 -9.23 6.50 -7.39
C GLY A 87 -8.33 5.84 -6.34
N LEU A 88 -7.01 5.79 -6.61
CA LEU A 88 -6.03 5.22 -5.68
C LEU A 88 -6.15 5.82 -4.26
N SER A 89 -6.38 7.12 -4.15
CA SER A 89 -6.52 7.81 -2.86
C SER A 89 -7.70 7.29 -2.03
N GLU A 90 -8.81 6.92 -2.66
CA GLU A 90 -9.96 6.33 -1.98
C GLU A 90 -9.65 4.92 -1.48
N ILE A 91 -9.03 4.10 -2.32
CA ILE A 91 -8.61 2.74 -2.00
C ILE A 91 -7.64 2.75 -0.81
N VAL A 92 -6.62 3.61 -0.86
CA VAL A 92 -5.62 3.74 0.22
C VAL A 92 -6.27 4.25 1.50
N ARG A 93 -7.19 5.20 1.42
CA ARG A 93 -7.94 5.70 2.59
C ARG A 93 -8.76 4.60 3.23
N ALA A 94 -9.48 3.80 2.45
CA ALA A 94 -10.26 2.67 2.95
C ALA A 94 -9.35 1.63 3.63
N PHE A 95 -8.28 1.22 2.96
CA PHE A 95 -7.28 0.31 3.50
C PHE A 95 -6.74 0.78 4.86
N LYS A 96 -6.25 2.03 4.93
CA LYS A 96 -5.72 2.60 6.17
C LYS A 96 -6.78 2.66 7.28
N THR A 97 -8.02 2.97 6.93
CA THR A 97 -9.12 3.07 7.89
C THR A 97 -9.45 1.71 8.49
N PHE A 98 -9.65 0.69 7.66
CA PHE A 98 -10.04 -0.65 8.12
C PHE A 98 -8.91 -1.34 8.87
N SER A 99 -7.69 -1.34 8.32
CA SER A 99 -6.53 -1.93 8.98
C SER A 99 -6.24 -1.28 10.34
N SER A 100 -6.28 0.05 10.43
CA SER A 100 -6.14 0.77 11.71
C SER A 100 -7.21 0.37 12.71
N ARG A 101 -8.46 0.25 12.26
CA ARG A 101 -9.58 -0.14 13.14
C ARG A 101 -9.36 -1.52 13.74
N TYR A 102 -9.01 -2.51 12.93
CA TYR A 102 -8.78 -3.88 13.40
C TYR A 102 -7.55 -3.96 14.33
N ILE A 103 -6.43 -3.34 13.95
CA ILE A 103 -5.23 -3.29 14.79
C ILE A 103 -5.55 -2.63 16.14
N ASN A 104 -6.28 -1.51 16.13
CA ASN A 104 -6.65 -0.81 17.36
C ASN A 104 -7.62 -1.59 18.26
N GLN A 105 -8.46 -2.44 17.68
CA GLN A 105 -9.30 -3.37 18.45
C GLN A 105 -8.43 -4.41 19.19
N ILE A 106 -7.44 -5.00 18.51
CA ILE A 106 -6.55 -6.00 19.12
C ILE A 106 -5.72 -5.39 20.24
N ARG A 107 -5.12 -4.20 20.01
CA ARG A 107 -4.27 -3.54 21.02
C ARG A 107 -5.02 -2.66 22.03
N ASN A 108 -6.37 -2.64 22.00
CA ASN A 108 -7.22 -1.83 22.89
C ASN A 108 -6.88 -0.33 22.89
N THR A 109 -6.56 0.23 21.72
CA THR A 109 -6.19 1.65 21.53
C THR A 109 -7.07 2.33 20.50
N LEU A 110 -8.37 2.36 20.74
CA LEU A 110 -9.34 2.91 19.80
C LEU A 110 -9.00 4.37 19.43
N GLY A 111 -9.05 4.66 18.12
CA GLY A 111 -8.80 6.00 17.60
C GLY A 111 -7.33 6.39 17.46
N MET A 112 -6.38 5.57 17.91
CA MET A 112 -4.97 5.88 17.76
C MET A 112 -4.54 5.70 16.29
N PRO A 113 -3.76 6.65 15.73
CA PRO A 113 -3.28 6.52 14.37
C PRO A 113 -2.26 5.37 14.25
N VAL A 114 -2.46 4.51 13.25
CA VAL A 114 -1.52 3.44 12.87
C VAL A 114 -0.61 3.91 11.74
N TRP A 115 -1.17 4.55 10.75
CA TRP A 115 -0.47 4.97 9.55
C TRP A 115 -0.10 6.44 9.58
N GLN A 116 0.98 6.79 8.89
CA GLN A 116 1.25 8.18 8.51
C GLN A 116 0.10 8.71 7.64
N ARG A 117 -0.10 10.04 7.66
CA ARG A 117 -1.19 10.69 6.93
C ARG A 117 -1.09 10.48 5.43
N ASN A 118 0.08 10.66 4.88
CA ASN A 118 0.38 10.56 3.45
C ASN A 118 0.88 9.17 3.08
N TYR A 119 1.05 8.95 1.79
CA TYR A 119 1.69 7.79 1.19
C TYR A 119 2.49 8.26 -0.02
N TYR A 120 3.48 7.48 -0.44
CA TYR A 120 4.22 7.73 -1.66
C TYR A 120 3.59 6.91 -2.79
N GLU A 121 3.37 7.55 -3.95
CA GLU A 121 2.89 6.89 -5.15
C GLU A 121 3.80 7.19 -6.34
N HIS A 122 3.90 6.22 -7.23
CA HIS A 122 4.60 6.33 -8.49
C HIS A 122 3.82 5.55 -9.56
N VAL A 123 3.61 6.18 -10.73
CA VAL A 123 2.91 5.54 -11.85
C VAL A 123 3.93 4.80 -12.70
N ILE A 124 3.82 3.49 -12.75
CA ILE A 124 4.65 2.60 -13.56
C ILE A 124 4.18 2.70 -15.01
N ARG A 125 5.11 2.92 -15.94
CA ARG A 125 4.79 3.16 -17.35
C ARG A 125 5.41 2.17 -18.31
N THR A 126 6.38 1.41 -17.88
CA THR A 126 7.09 0.43 -18.72
C THR A 126 7.20 -0.92 -18.04
N GLU A 127 7.25 -1.99 -18.83
CA GLU A 127 7.44 -3.35 -18.31
C GLU A 127 8.77 -3.49 -17.56
N LYS A 128 9.83 -2.86 -18.05
CA LYS A 128 11.14 -2.86 -17.40
C LYS A 128 11.06 -2.26 -15.98
N GLU A 129 10.35 -1.15 -15.84
CA GLU A 129 10.14 -0.50 -14.55
C GLU A 129 9.29 -1.38 -13.62
N LEU A 130 8.23 -2.00 -14.14
CA LEU A 130 7.39 -2.93 -13.41
C LEU A 130 8.21 -4.07 -12.82
N GLN A 131 9.03 -4.70 -13.65
CA GLN A 131 9.89 -5.80 -13.21
C GLN A 131 10.90 -5.34 -12.14
N SER A 132 11.55 -4.19 -12.31
CA SER A 132 12.47 -3.66 -11.30
C SER A 132 11.79 -3.37 -9.97
N ILE A 133 10.55 -2.88 -9.98
CA ILE A 133 9.81 -2.61 -8.74
C ILE A 133 9.34 -3.90 -8.08
N ARG A 134 8.93 -4.92 -8.84
CA ARG A 134 8.62 -6.26 -8.32
C ARG A 134 9.83 -6.86 -7.60
N GLU A 135 10.99 -6.83 -8.23
CA GLU A 135 12.24 -7.32 -7.64
C GLU A 135 12.61 -6.55 -6.35
N TYR A 136 12.46 -5.23 -6.36
CA TYR A 136 12.65 -4.40 -5.17
C TYR A 136 11.72 -4.82 -4.04
N ILE A 137 10.43 -5.04 -4.31
CA ILE A 137 9.43 -5.44 -3.31
C ILE A 137 9.79 -6.79 -2.71
N VAL A 138 10.12 -7.79 -3.54
CA VAL A 138 10.45 -9.16 -3.10
C VAL A 138 11.74 -9.18 -2.26
N ASN A 139 12.74 -8.39 -2.66
CA ASN A 139 14.04 -8.37 -2.01
C ASN A 139 14.12 -7.40 -0.82
N ASN A 140 13.05 -6.68 -0.50
CA ASN A 140 13.05 -5.66 0.53
C ASN A 140 13.46 -6.20 1.92
N PRO A 141 13.02 -7.40 2.38
CA PRO A 141 13.46 -7.92 3.67
C PRO A 141 14.97 -8.16 3.76
N ILE A 142 15.60 -8.63 2.68
CA ILE A 142 17.05 -8.86 2.65
C ILE A 142 17.82 -7.53 2.81
N GLN A 143 17.22 -6.43 2.34
CA GLN A 143 17.82 -5.09 2.39
C GLN A 143 17.41 -4.28 3.64
N TRP A 144 16.61 -4.86 4.54
CA TRP A 144 16.05 -4.15 5.70
C TRP A 144 17.10 -3.47 6.58
N GLU A 145 18.26 -4.08 6.77
CA GLU A 145 19.34 -3.49 7.55
C GLU A 145 19.88 -2.18 6.95
N LEU A 146 19.74 -2.00 5.63
CA LEU A 146 20.17 -0.82 4.90
C LEU A 146 19.00 0.12 4.54
N ASP A 147 17.77 -0.27 4.87
CA ASP A 147 16.58 0.49 4.51
C ASP A 147 16.54 1.83 5.24
N VAL A 148 16.19 2.89 4.50
CA VAL A 148 16.05 4.25 5.06
C VAL A 148 14.89 4.37 6.05
N GLU A 149 13.90 3.49 5.96
CA GLU A 149 12.77 3.41 6.87
C GLU A 149 13.10 2.62 8.17
N ASN A 150 14.27 1.95 8.22
CA ASN A 150 14.70 1.24 9.42
C ASN A 150 15.08 2.25 10.51
N PRO A 151 14.42 2.22 11.69
CA PRO A 151 14.69 3.17 12.77
C PRO A 151 16.13 3.16 13.30
N GLN A 152 16.85 2.06 13.11
CA GLN A 152 18.26 1.99 13.50
C GLN A 152 19.13 2.92 12.64
N ASN A 153 18.81 3.04 11.34
CA ASN A 153 19.51 3.91 10.41
C ASN A 153 19.12 5.39 10.58
N MET A 154 17.93 5.67 11.12
CA MET A 154 17.47 7.04 11.36
C MET A 154 18.21 7.73 12.53
N LYS A 155 18.82 6.99 13.45
CA LYS A 155 19.52 7.54 14.61
C LYS A 155 20.85 8.19 14.26
N ASP A 156 21.46 7.84 13.12
CA ASP A 156 22.76 8.35 12.69
C ASP A 156 22.64 9.63 11.84
N VAL A 157 21.43 10.00 11.41
CA VAL A 157 21.19 11.25 10.68
C VAL A 157 20.76 12.31 11.68
N GLY A 158 21.73 12.87 12.39
CA GLY A 158 21.53 14.00 13.31
C GLY A 158 20.72 15.11 12.65
N ALA A 159 19.81 15.70 13.39
CA ALA A 159 18.89 16.78 13.07
C ALA A 159 19.35 17.68 11.92
N GLY A 160 18.78 17.51 10.71
CA GLY A 160 19.02 18.51 9.68
C GLY A 160 18.85 18.14 8.22
N LEU A 161 18.36 16.99 7.83
CA LEU A 161 18.13 16.72 6.40
C LEU A 161 16.70 16.13 6.18
N LYS A 162 15.88 16.91 5.51
CA LYS A 162 14.64 16.40 4.91
C LYS A 162 15.00 15.24 3.98
N PRO A 163 14.24 14.14 3.93
CA PRO A 163 14.51 13.06 2.99
C PRO A 163 14.54 13.62 1.58
N ALA A 164 15.67 13.47 0.93
CA ALA A 164 15.83 13.83 -0.47
C ALA A 164 14.93 12.94 -1.29
N SER A 165 13.97 13.53 -2.01
CA SER A 165 13.27 12.88 -3.10
C SER A 165 14.33 12.31 -4.05
N THR A 166 14.53 11.02 -4.04
CA THR A 166 15.42 10.34 -4.98
C THR A 166 14.79 10.44 -6.36
N LYS A 167 15.08 11.52 -7.06
CA LYS A 167 14.86 11.59 -8.49
C LYS A 167 15.83 10.59 -9.12
N LEU A 168 15.32 9.47 -9.59
CA LEU A 168 16.04 8.62 -10.52
C LEU A 168 16.46 9.49 -11.71
N LYS A 169 17.75 9.80 -11.79
CA LYS A 169 18.33 10.47 -12.95
C LYS A 169 18.31 9.47 -14.09
N ASN A 170 17.59 9.87 -15.14
CA ASN A 170 17.67 9.22 -16.44
C ASN A 170 19.12 9.30 -16.95
N ALA A 171 19.67 8.15 -17.28
CA ALA A 171 20.78 7.98 -18.20
C ALA A 171 20.31 7.10 -19.34
#